data_702f4c9a899e13151b5e0431258d00a0
#
_entry.id   702f4c9a899e13151b5e0431258d00a0
#
_cell.length_a   1.000
_cell.length_b   1.000
_cell.length_c   1.000
_cell.angle_alpha   90.00
_cell.angle_beta   90.00
_cell.angle_gamma   90.00
#
_symmetry.space_group_name_H-M   'P 1'
#
loop_
_entity.id
_entity.type
_entity.pdbx_description
1 polymer ?
#
loop_
_entity_poly.entity_id
_entity_poly.type
_entity_poly.pdbx_seq_one_letter_code
_entity_poly.pdbx_strand_id
1 'polypeptide(L)' 'MSFNDAHAFAFSLATTLMAVIVIYRAGDGTLSVTPASEYDGDVSQIVREIDPFGP' A
#
# COMPACT_ATOMS: atom_id res chain seq x y z
N MET A 1 6.38 -7.96 7.10
CA MET A 1 5.21 -7.31 7.74
C MET A 1 3.98 -8.16 7.42
N SER A 2 3.13 -8.40 8.40
CA SER A 2 1.88 -9.15 8.17
C SER A 2 0.89 -8.27 7.39
N PHE A 3 -0.12 -8.90 6.80
CA PHE A 3 -1.13 -8.13 6.06
C PHE A 3 -1.85 -7.15 6.98
N ASN A 4 -2.21 -7.58 8.19
CA ASN A 4 -2.90 -6.68 9.12
C ASN A 4 -2.04 -5.48 9.49
N ASP A 5 -0.75 -5.69 9.73
CA ASP A 5 0.16 -4.60 10.04
C ASP A 5 0.34 -3.69 8.83
N ALA A 6 0.48 -4.27 7.64
CA ALA A 6 0.63 -3.49 6.42
C ALA A 6 -0.62 -2.64 6.16
N HIS A 7 -1.80 -3.23 6.38
CA HIS A 7 -3.06 -2.52 6.19
C HIS A 7 -3.18 -1.34 7.15
N ALA A 8 -2.87 -1.57 8.43
CA ALA A 8 -2.95 -0.50 9.42
C ALA A 8 -1.98 0.64 9.11
N PHE A 9 -0.76 0.28 8.72
CA PHE A 9 0.25 1.27 8.35
C PHE A 9 -0.17 2.03 7.09
N ALA A 10 -0.66 1.31 6.09
CA ALA A 10 -1.10 1.93 4.83
C ALA A 10 -2.26 2.89 5.06
N PHE A 11 -3.22 2.52 5.91
CA PHE A 11 -4.36 3.38 6.22
C PHE A 11 -3.89 4.66 6.90
N SER A 12 -3.01 4.53 7.89
CA SER A 12 -2.45 5.68 8.60
C SER A 12 -1.69 6.59 7.63
N LEU A 13 -0.88 5.99 6.76
CA LEU A 13 -0.10 6.76 5.79
C LEU A 13 -1.01 7.47 4.79
N ALA A 14 -2.05 6.77 4.31
CA ALA A 14 -2.98 7.35 3.34
C ALA A 14 -3.68 8.58 3.93
N THR A 15 -4.13 8.51 5.18
CA THR A 15 -4.81 9.63 5.82
C THR A 15 -3.85 10.77 6.15
N THR A 16 -2.61 10.44 6.50
CA THR A 16 -1.59 11.45 6.83
C THR A 16 -1.18 12.22 5.56
N LEU A 17 -0.94 11.50 4.47
CA LEU A 17 -0.49 12.11 3.22
C LEU A 17 -1.64 12.55 2.33
N MET A 18 -2.87 12.13 2.63
CA MET A 18 -4.04 12.36 1.78
C MET A 18 -3.77 11.88 0.36
N ALA A 19 -3.23 10.67 0.25
CA ALA A 19 -2.84 10.09 -1.03
C ALA A 19 -3.19 8.60 -1.05
N VAL A 20 -3.42 8.08 -2.25
CA VAL A 20 -3.66 6.65 -2.42
C VAL A 20 -2.38 5.88 -2.11
N ILE A 21 -2.49 4.86 -1.27
CA ILE A 21 -1.36 4.02 -0.85
C ILE A 21 -1.61 2.61 -1.34
N VAL A 22 -0.57 1.95 -1.83
CA VAL A 22 -0.66 0.55 -2.26
C VAL A 22 0.13 -0.33 -1.31
N ILE A 23 -0.43 -1.51 -1.05
CA ILE A 23 0.26 -2.60 -0.36
C ILE A 23 0.64 -3.58 -1.45
N TYR A 24 1.91 -3.89 -1.57
CA TYR A 24 2.39 -4.77 -2.63
C TYR A 24 3.35 -5.80 -2.07
N ARG A 25 3.53 -6.89 -2.83
CA ARG A 25 4.44 -7.95 -2.46
C ARG A 25 5.79 -7.69 -3.10
N ALA A 26 6.82 -7.51 -2.28
CA ALA A 26 8.17 -7.31 -2.76
C ALA A 26 8.75 -8.60 -3.32
N GLY A 27 9.88 -8.50 -4.00
CA GLY A 27 10.50 -9.65 -4.66
C GLY A 27 10.87 -10.78 -3.74
N ASP A 28 11.11 -10.50 -2.45
CA ASP A 28 11.44 -11.53 -1.45
C ASP A 28 10.19 -12.11 -0.77
N GLY A 29 9.00 -11.73 -1.23
CA GLY A 29 7.75 -12.25 -0.69
C GLY A 29 7.17 -11.46 0.47
N THR A 30 7.87 -10.45 0.97
CA THR A 30 7.36 -9.62 2.07
C THR A 30 6.39 -8.56 1.53
N LEU A 31 5.51 -8.09 2.41
CA LEU A 31 4.60 -7.01 2.07
C LEU A 31 5.27 -5.66 2.34
N SER A 32 5.05 -4.72 1.45
CA SER A 32 5.56 -3.36 1.55
C SER A 32 4.47 -2.37 1.23
N VAL A 33 4.65 -1.12 1.65
CA VAL A 33 3.65 -0.07 1.51
C VAL A 33 4.32 1.15 0.90
N THR A 34 3.68 1.75 -0.10
CA THR A 34 4.21 2.95 -0.74
C THR A 34 3.06 3.77 -1.33
N PRO A 35 3.25 5.10 -1.51
CA PRO A 35 2.27 5.87 -2.28
C PRO A 35 2.15 5.33 -3.70
N ALA A 36 0.91 5.29 -4.21
CA ALA A 36 0.66 4.73 -5.54
C ALA A 36 1.47 5.44 -6.61
N SER A 37 1.67 6.75 -6.46
CA SER A 37 2.42 7.55 -7.44
C SER A 37 3.90 7.17 -7.50
N GLU A 38 4.41 6.52 -6.45
CA GLU A 38 5.81 6.13 -6.38
C GLU A 38 6.02 4.66 -6.68
N TYR A 39 4.94 3.91 -6.88
CA TYR A 39 5.04 2.49 -7.17
C TYR A 39 5.31 2.29 -8.66
N ASP A 40 6.44 1.68 -8.98
CA ASP A 40 6.83 1.43 -10.36
C ASP A 40 6.91 -0.07 -10.67
N GLY A 41 6.38 -0.91 -9.79
CA GLY A 41 6.38 -2.35 -10.00
C GLY A 41 5.20 -2.81 -10.83
N ASP A 42 5.05 -4.13 -10.91
CA ASP A 42 3.98 -4.76 -11.67
C ASP A 42 2.67 -4.65 -10.90
N VAL A 43 1.60 -4.30 -11.62
CA VAL A 43 0.26 -4.23 -11.04
C VAL A 43 -0.14 -5.56 -10.40
N SER A 44 0.32 -6.68 -10.96
CA SER A 44 -0.01 -8.00 -10.43
C SER A 44 0.55 -8.23 -9.02
N GLN A 45 1.51 -7.42 -8.58
CA GLN A 45 2.10 -7.53 -7.24
C GLN A 45 1.34 -6.73 -6.20
N ILE A 46 0.40 -5.88 -6.62
CA ILE A 46 -0.39 -5.08 -5.68
C ILE A 46 -1.41 -5.98 -5.00
N VAL A 47 -1.37 -6.01 -3.66
CA VAL A 47 -2.28 -6.81 -2.86
C VAL A 47 -3.54 -6.02 -2.54
N ARG A 48 -3.39 -4.74 -2.21
CA ARG A 48 -4.51 -3.88 -1.86
C ARG A 48 -4.14 -2.42 -2.10
N GLU A 49 -5.17 -1.62 -2.40
CA GLU A 49 -5.03 -0.18 -2.56
C GLU A 49 -5.90 0.51 -1.52
N ILE A 50 -5.35 1.49 -0.83
CA ILE A 50 -6.06 2.24 0.21
C ILE A 50 -6.28 3.66 -0.30
N ASP A 51 -7.55 4.04 -0.43
CA ASP A 51 -7.94 5.36 -0.92
C ASP A 51 -8.49 6.18 0.26
N PRO A 52 -7.82 7.28 0.66
CA PRO A 52 -8.29 8.10 1.79
C PRO A 52 -9.47 8.98 1.41
N PHE A 53 -9.82 9.06 0.14
CA PHE A 53 -10.88 9.95 -0.33
C PHE A 53 -12.23 9.25 -0.41
N GLY A 54 -12.31 8.02 0.05
CA GLY A 54 -13.56 7.32 0.13
C GLY A 54 -13.54 5.99 -0.59
N PRO A 55 -14.67 5.29 -0.56
CA PRO A 55 -14.77 3.97 -1.17
C PRO A 55 -14.64 4.05 -2.67
#